data_6da71862687d5b0adccab148e1d3fe8a
#
_entry.id   6da71862687d5b0adccab148e1d3fe8a
#
_cell.length_a   1.000
_cell.length_b   1.000
_cell.length_c   1.000
_cell.angle_alpha   90.00
_cell.angle_beta   90.00
_cell.angle_gamma   90.00
#
_symmetry.space_group_name_H-M   'P 1'
#
loop_
_entity.id
_entity.type
_entity.pdbx_description
1 polymer ?
#
loop_
_entity_poly.entity_id
_entity_poly.type
_entity_poly.pdbx_seq_one_letter_code
_entity_poly.pdbx_strand_id
1 'polypeptide(L)'
;MTIETIATETTETVGEFPIDELPSGGITNTPPSFVRAILKAASDPEVTSFAGGLPNPISFPQEKLLESMQRVVAERGPEAFQYSVTAGVPELRAWIADRYNHRFGTDYTEEDVLVTTGSQQVLDLLGKVLLDKGDGVIVEKPTYLAAIQAFALQQPVFREVELTEEGLNIDELNAALDAGAKMIYLIPNFQNPTGLTYTAENREKVRAALASRNIVVVEDDPYGELRFEGESLPYIGGTALPHGVVMGSFSKTVTPGFRMGYLLTKDHDLLRALNTAKEAADLHTNVFAQFVVLDYLRHNDLDEHLVKIRELYRTQARAMTDAMAEFFPAEVSFTKPQGGMFLWATLPEGLNTMDLFPKALERNVAFVPGEPFYAQPGAYSTMRLNFTNADADTIRDGIQRLGEVIAAAL
;
A
#
# COMPACT_ATOMS: atom_id res chain seq x y z
N MET A 1 49.55 46.99 27.81
CA MET A 1 49.42 45.68 28.43
C MET A 1 48.57 44.82 27.52
N THR A 2 49.24 43.96 26.84
CA THR A 2 48.82 43.15 25.71
C THR A 2 47.83 42.08 26.12
N ILE A 3 46.79 41.93 25.32
CA ILE A 3 45.82 40.80 25.42
C ILE A 3 46.46 39.62 24.68
N GLU A 4 47.20 38.82 25.44
CA GLU A 4 47.70 37.51 25.01
C GLU A 4 47.81 36.67 26.28
N THR A 5 46.83 35.92 26.60
CA THR A 5 46.90 34.70 27.40
C THR A 5 45.48 34.29 27.87
N ILE A 6 44.62 33.77 27.03
CA ILE A 6 43.58 32.80 27.33
C ILE A 6 43.23 32.07 26.01
N ALA A 7 43.95 31.01 25.72
CA ALA A 7 43.56 30.04 24.73
C ALA A 7 44.40 28.74 24.88
N THR A 8 44.21 28.06 25.99
CA THR A 8 44.51 26.61 26.08
C THR A 8 43.33 25.96 26.75
N GLU A 9 42.16 26.07 26.13
CA GLU A 9 41.12 25.07 26.40
C GLU A 9 41.43 23.85 25.57
N THR A 10 41.68 22.80 26.28
CA THR A 10 41.74 21.42 25.77
C THR A 10 40.52 21.16 24.89
N THR A 11 40.71 21.09 23.58
CA THR A 11 39.81 20.38 22.69
C THR A 11 39.86 18.94 23.12
N GLU A 12 38.95 18.53 24.02
CA GLU A 12 38.54 17.13 24.09
C GLU A 12 38.10 16.79 22.67
N THR A 13 38.88 15.97 22.00
CA THR A 13 38.46 15.32 20.77
C THR A 13 37.19 14.54 21.14
N VAL A 14 36.04 15.10 20.74
CA VAL A 14 34.79 14.34 20.68
C VAL A 14 35.14 13.11 19.86
N GLY A 15 35.20 11.93 20.49
CA GLY A 15 35.49 10.69 19.83
C GLY A 15 34.54 10.60 18.62
N GLU A 16 35.08 10.32 17.45
CA GLU A 16 34.26 10.04 16.27
C GLU A 16 33.38 8.85 16.65
N PHE A 17 32.09 9.13 16.89
CA PHE A 17 31.09 8.06 16.95
C PHE A 17 31.06 7.40 15.58
N PRO A 18 31.28 6.07 15.47
CA PRO A 18 31.16 5.39 14.22
C PRO A 18 29.72 5.60 13.71
N ILE A 19 29.57 6.11 12.50
CA ILE A 19 28.25 6.35 11.88
C ILE A 19 27.34 5.12 11.94
N ASP A 20 27.93 3.91 11.92
CA ASP A 20 27.24 2.62 11.98
C ASP A 20 26.58 2.33 13.34
N GLU A 21 26.97 3.04 14.41
CA GLU A 21 26.40 2.89 15.76
C GLU A 21 25.32 3.94 16.06
N LEU A 22 25.12 4.96 15.20
CA LEU A 22 24.15 6.01 15.39
C LEU A 22 22.68 5.59 15.16
N PRO A 23 22.35 4.72 14.20
CA PRO A 23 20.98 4.32 13.93
C PRO A 23 20.38 3.49 15.07
N SER A 24 19.10 3.73 15.37
CA SER A 24 18.36 2.89 16.32
C SER A 24 18.29 1.43 15.87
N GLY A 25 18.13 0.49 16.82
CA GLY A 25 17.96 -0.93 16.50
C GLY A 25 16.79 -1.22 15.56
N GLY A 26 15.73 -0.40 15.59
CA GLY A 26 14.62 -0.48 14.65
C GLY A 26 15.09 -0.28 13.21
N ILE A 27 15.77 0.82 12.92
CA ILE A 27 16.22 1.13 11.56
C ILE A 27 17.33 0.19 11.07
N THR A 28 18.23 -0.23 11.95
CA THR A 28 19.31 -1.17 11.61
C THR A 28 18.76 -2.53 11.16
N ASN A 29 17.64 -2.97 11.73
CA ASN A 29 16.99 -4.24 11.39
C ASN A 29 15.91 -4.12 10.31
N THR A 30 15.65 -2.91 9.79
CA THR A 30 14.68 -2.71 8.71
C THR A 30 15.36 -2.81 7.35
N PRO A 31 14.95 -3.75 6.48
CA PRO A 31 15.56 -3.88 5.17
C PRO A 31 15.30 -2.62 4.32
N PRO A 32 16.29 -2.16 3.52
CA PRO A 32 16.08 -1.06 2.60
C PRO A 32 15.02 -1.43 1.55
N SER A 33 14.34 -0.41 1.01
CA SER A 33 13.31 -0.64 -0.01
C SER A 33 13.93 -1.17 -1.30
N PHE A 34 13.84 -2.50 -1.49
CA PHE A 34 14.28 -3.17 -2.71
C PHE A 34 13.56 -2.63 -3.97
N VAL A 35 12.28 -2.32 -3.86
CA VAL A 35 11.49 -1.75 -4.97
C VAL A 35 12.05 -0.40 -5.43
N ARG A 36 12.61 0.43 -4.52
CA ARG A 36 13.23 1.69 -4.94
C ARG A 36 14.48 1.46 -5.81
N ALA A 37 15.27 0.44 -5.51
CA ALA A 37 16.42 0.06 -6.34
C ALA A 37 15.95 -0.41 -7.73
N ILE A 38 14.91 -1.24 -7.80
CA ILE A 38 14.28 -1.69 -9.06
C ILE A 38 13.72 -0.50 -9.85
N LEU A 39 12.95 0.40 -9.20
CA LEU A 39 12.37 1.55 -9.88
C LEU A 39 13.43 2.49 -10.44
N LYS A 40 14.57 2.62 -9.76
CA LYS A 40 15.71 3.39 -10.27
C LYS A 40 16.33 2.70 -11.50
N ALA A 41 16.50 1.39 -11.48
CA ALA A 41 17.00 0.62 -12.64
C ALA A 41 16.01 0.65 -13.82
N ALA A 42 14.71 0.65 -13.54
CA ALA A 42 13.61 0.70 -14.51
C ALA A 42 13.19 2.12 -14.93
N SER A 43 13.97 3.15 -14.59
CA SER A 43 13.66 4.55 -14.94
C SER A 43 14.15 4.94 -16.35
N ASP A 44 14.87 4.06 -17.02
CA ASP A 44 15.27 4.25 -18.42
C ASP A 44 14.02 4.23 -19.32
N PRO A 45 13.79 5.26 -20.17
CA PRO A 45 12.64 5.32 -21.06
C PRO A 45 12.54 4.16 -22.07
N GLU A 46 13.67 3.46 -22.36
CA GLU A 46 13.67 2.28 -23.23
C GLU A 46 13.17 1.01 -22.53
N VAL A 47 13.07 1.03 -21.19
CA VAL A 47 12.63 -0.12 -20.39
C VAL A 47 11.11 -0.11 -20.24
N THR A 48 10.45 -1.15 -20.73
CA THR A 48 9.04 -1.43 -20.43
C THR A 48 8.94 -1.90 -18.97
N SER A 49 8.44 -1.01 -18.09
CA SER A 49 8.41 -1.28 -16.66
C SER A 49 7.06 -1.78 -16.17
N PHE A 50 6.99 -3.06 -15.79
CA PHE A 50 5.87 -3.65 -15.02
C PHE A 50 6.18 -3.66 -13.51
N ALA A 51 7.23 -2.98 -13.06
CA ALA A 51 7.67 -3.01 -11.67
C ALA A 51 6.92 -2.01 -10.78
N GLY A 52 6.65 -0.80 -11.28
CA GLY A 52 6.07 0.29 -10.48
C GLY A 52 4.62 0.04 -10.07
N GLY A 53 4.27 0.33 -8.82
CA GLY A 53 2.88 0.40 -8.36
C GLY A 53 2.22 1.75 -8.68
N LEU A 54 2.46 2.28 -9.88
CA LEU A 54 2.01 3.61 -10.30
C LEU A 54 0.68 3.51 -11.05
N PRO A 55 -0.32 4.34 -10.70
CA PRO A 55 -1.52 4.47 -11.53
C PRO A 55 -1.18 5.10 -12.87
N ASN A 56 -1.97 4.82 -13.89
CA ASN A 56 -1.77 5.38 -15.22
C ASN A 56 -1.95 6.90 -15.19
N PRO A 57 -0.99 7.71 -15.67
CA PRO A 57 -1.12 9.17 -15.71
C PRO A 57 -2.34 9.69 -16.49
N ILE A 58 -2.84 8.93 -17.48
CA ILE A 58 -4.06 9.27 -18.24
C ILE A 58 -5.29 9.30 -17.32
N SER A 59 -5.28 8.54 -16.21
CA SER A 59 -6.37 8.53 -15.23
C SER A 59 -6.42 9.75 -14.33
N PHE A 60 -5.43 10.65 -14.35
CA PHE A 60 -5.44 11.81 -13.47
C PHE A 60 -6.36 12.91 -14.00
N PRO A 61 -7.31 13.42 -13.19
CA PRO A 61 -8.27 14.45 -13.60
C PRO A 61 -7.63 15.85 -13.55
N GLN A 62 -6.54 16.09 -14.30
CA GLN A 62 -5.68 17.26 -14.19
C GLN A 62 -6.44 18.59 -14.33
N GLU A 63 -7.31 18.72 -15.34
CA GLU A 63 -8.09 19.94 -15.58
C GLU A 63 -9.03 20.22 -14.40
N LYS A 64 -9.72 19.18 -13.91
CA LYS A 64 -10.64 19.30 -12.79
C LYS A 64 -9.94 19.63 -11.47
N LEU A 65 -8.74 19.09 -11.27
CA LEU A 65 -7.90 19.45 -10.11
C LEU A 65 -7.42 20.90 -10.19
N LEU A 66 -7.07 21.40 -11.39
CA LEU A 66 -6.70 22.81 -11.57
C LEU A 66 -7.89 23.74 -11.27
N GLU A 67 -9.09 23.44 -11.78
CA GLU A 67 -10.31 24.15 -11.44
C GLU A 67 -10.55 24.19 -9.92
N SER A 68 -10.38 23.04 -9.26
CA SER A 68 -10.53 22.93 -7.80
C SER A 68 -9.51 23.76 -7.04
N MET A 69 -8.23 23.76 -7.47
CA MET A 69 -7.21 24.61 -6.86
C MET A 69 -7.57 26.09 -6.96
N GLN A 70 -8.08 26.53 -8.11
CA GLN A 70 -8.49 27.92 -8.31
C GLN A 70 -9.66 28.32 -7.40
N ARG A 71 -10.69 27.44 -7.28
CA ARG A 71 -11.83 27.70 -6.36
C ARG A 71 -11.37 27.74 -4.91
N VAL A 72 -10.54 26.78 -4.49
CA VAL A 72 -10.02 26.74 -3.11
C VAL A 72 -9.29 28.03 -2.75
N VAL A 73 -8.41 28.53 -3.62
CA VAL A 73 -7.70 29.78 -3.38
C VAL A 73 -8.67 30.98 -3.33
N ALA A 74 -9.65 31.03 -4.23
CA ALA A 74 -10.61 32.12 -4.31
C ALA A 74 -11.60 32.17 -3.13
N GLU A 75 -12.07 31.00 -2.68
CA GLU A 75 -13.15 30.90 -1.70
C GLU A 75 -12.64 30.76 -0.26
N ARG A 76 -11.56 30.00 -0.03
CA ARG A 76 -10.97 29.80 1.30
C ARG A 76 -9.94 30.89 1.65
N GLY A 77 -9.34 31.54 0.65
CA GLY A 77 -8.36 32.60 0.87
C GLY A 77 -7.20 32.14 1.80
N PRO A 78 -6.88 32.93 2.87
CA PRO A 78 -5.80 32.60 3.80
C PRO A 78 -6.00 31.27 4.56
N GLU A 79 -7.23 30.82 4.77
CA GLU A 79 -7.52 29.54 5.47
C GLU A 79 -6.85 28.35 4.76
N ALA A 80 -6.82 28.37 3.44
CA ALA A 80 -6.20 27.30 2.65
C ALA A 80 -4.70 27.13 2.89
N PHE A 81 -4.04 28.12 3.49
CA PHE A 81 -2.60 28.19 3.74
C PHE A 81 -2.24 28.20 5.23
N GLN A 82 -3.24 28.11 6.12
CA GLN A 82 -3.04 28.14 7.58
C GLN A 82 -2.91 26.71 8.14
N TYR A 83 -2.41 26.59 9.36
CA TYR A 83 -2.48 25.35 10.13
C TYR A 83 -3.92 24.90 10.35
N SER A 84 -4.12 23.58 10.48
CA SER A 84 -5.42 22.97 10.67
C SER A 84 -5.37 21.90 11.77
N VAL A 85 -6.48 21.20 11.97
CA VAL A 85 -6.62 20.13 12.98
C VAL A 85 -5.92 18.85 12.54
N THR A 86 -5.34 18.13 13.50
CA THR A 86 -4.57 16.90 13.24
C THR A 86 -5.41 15.82 12.56
N ALA A 87 -6.67 15.66 12.98
CA ALA A 87 -7.55 14.64 12.39
C ALA A 87 -7.89 14.89 10.90
N GLY A 88 -7.68 16.09 10.41
CA GLY A 88 -7.99 16.51 9.05
C GLY A 88 -9.27 17.35 8.96
N VAL A 89 -9.45 17.99 7.80
CA VAL A 89 -10.58 18.89 7.51
C VAL A 89 -11.90 18.17 7.78
N PRO A 90 -12.79 18.69 8.67
CA PRO A 90 -14.03 18.00 9.08
C PRO A 90 -14.91 17.61 7.90
N GLU A 91 -15.07 18.51 6.92
CA GLU A 91 -15.93 18.25 5.75
C GLU A 91 -15.35 17.14 4.85
N LEU A 92 -14.02 16.95 4.79
CA LEU A 92 -13.41 15.84 4.06
C LEU A 92 -13.62 14.52 4.83
N ARG A 93 -13.50 14.55 6.14
CA ARG A 93 -13.76 13.41 7.02
C ARG A 93 -15.22 12.95 6.89
N ALA A 94 -16.18 13.90 6.92
CA ALA A 94 -17.59 13.62 6.70
C ALA A 94 -17.85 12.99 5.32
N TRP A 95 -17.23 13.54 4.26
CA TRP A 95 -17.38 12.97 2.91
C TRP A 95 -16.85 11.52 2.84
N ILE A 96 -15.71 11.25 3.48
CA ILE A 96 -15.15 9.89 3.53
C ILE A 96 -16.12 8.94 4.25
N ALA A 97 -16.64 9.33 5.43
CA ALA A 97 -17.60 8.54 6.17
C ALA A 97 -18.86 8.25 5.35
N ASP A 98 -19.45 9.27 4.72
CA ASP A 98 -20.63 9.14 3.86
C ASP A 98 -20.39 8.21 2.67
N ARG A 99 -19.20 8.25 2.05
CA ARG A 99 -18.81 7.35 0.96
C ARG A 99 -18.85 5.89 1.40
N TYR A 100 -18.32 5.57 2.57
CA TYR A 100 -18.34 4.21 3.12
C TYR A 100 -19.75 3.77 3.52
N ASN A 101 -20.52 4.66 4.17
CA ASN A 101 -21.90 4.39 4.56
C ASN A 101 -22.79 4.09 3.34
N HIS A 102 -22.64 4.87 2.26
CA HIS A 102 -23.38 4.64 1.03
C HIS A 102 -23.01 3.32 0.34
N ARG A 103 -21.72 2.96 0.31
CA ARG A 103 -21.25 1.76 -0.40
C ARG A 103 -21.49 0.46 0.36
N PHE A 104 -21.39 0.49 1.67
CA PHE A 104 -21.34 -0.72 2.51
C PHE A 104 -22.41 -0.78 3.59
N GLY A 105 -23.30 0.22 3.68
CA GLY A 105 -24.35 0.28 4.69
C GLY A 105 -23.80 0.41 6.11
N THR A 106 -22.63 1.05 6.28
CA THR A 106 -22.03 1.34 7.58
C THR A 106 -22.64 2.59 8.21
N ASP A 107 -22.21 2.96 9.42
CA ASP A 107 -22.71 4.11 10.19
C ASP A 107 -21.58 5.03 10.67
N TYR A 108 -20.52 5.15 9.90
CA TYR A 108 -19.39 6.04 10.22
C TYR A 108 -19.81 7.50 10.23
N THR A 109 -19.18 8.28 11.10
CA THR A 109 -19.27 9.74 11.16
C THR A 109 -17.88 10.35 10.92
N GLU A 110 -17.79 11.66 10.80
CA GLU A 110 -16.49 12.34 10.73
C GLU A 110 -15.60 12.07 11.94
N GLU A 111 -16.18 11.76 13.10
CA GLU A 111 -15.44 11.45 14.33
C GLU A 111 -14.74 10.08 14.27
N ASP A 112 -15.11 9.22 13.33
CA ASP A 112 -14.53 7.90 13.11
C ASP A 112 -13.37 7.92 12.08
N VAL A 113 -13.04 9.08 11.52
CA VAL A 113 -12.09 9.23 10.40
C VAL A 113 -10.86 10.03 10.82
N LEU A 114 -9.67 9.54 10.45
CA LEU A 114 -8.40 10.24 10.54
C LEU A 114 -7.78 10.37 9.14
N VAL A 115 -7.57 11.61 8.67
CA VAL A 115 -6.87 11.89 7.41
C VAL A 115 -5.37 11.82 7.62
N THR A 116 -4.66 11.19 6.68
CA THR A 116 -3.23 10.90 6.78
C THR A 116 -2.46 11.31 5.53
N THR A 117 -1.15 11.43 5.64
CA THR A 117 -0.22 11.71 4.55
C THR A 117 0.02 10.44 3.70
N GLY A 118 -1.05 10.01 3.01
CA GLY A 118 -1.18 8.72 2.35
C GLY A 118 -1.39 7.57 3.33
N SER A 119 -1.81 6.41 2.83
CA SER A 119 -1.98 5.19 3.64
C SER A 119 -0.68 4.71 4.28
N GLN A 120 0.48 5.08 3.73
CA GLN A 120 1.77 4.76 4.33
C GLN A 120 1.92 5.32 5.75
N GLN A 121 1.37 6.52 6.02
CA GLN A 121 1.37 7.08 7.37
C GLN A 121 0.46 6.28 8.31
N VAL A 122 -0.63 5.70 7.83
CA VAL A 122 -1.48 4.81 8.66
C VAL A 122 -0.67 3.63 9.16
N LEU A 123 0.12 2.98 8.28
CA LEU A 123 1.00 1.87 8.66
C LEU A 123 2.03 2.29 9.72
N ASP A 124 2.69 3.44 9.52
CA ASP A 124 3.66 3.98 10.46
C ASP A 124 3.04 4.26 11.85
N LEU A 125 1.86 4.89 11.86
CA LEU A 125 1.14 5.20 13.10
C LEU A 125 0.66 3.94 13.83
N LEU A 126 0.10 2.97 13.10
CA LEU A 126 -0.33 1.69 13.69
C LEU A 126 0.87 0.95 14.31
N GLY A 127 1.99 0.89 13.61
CA GLY A 127 3.21 0.32 14.16
C GLY A 127 3.64 0.99 15.45
N LYS A 128 3.71 2.33 15.47
CA LYS A 128 4.12 3.12 16.65
C LYS A 128 3.17 3.01 17.84
N VAL A 129 1.87 2.91 17.58
CA VAL A 129 0.84 2.90 18.65
C VAL A 129 0.61 1.51 19.23
N LEU A 130 0.73 0.47 18.40
CA LEU A 130 0.32 -0.87 18.80
C LEU A 130 1.49 -1.80 19.16
N LEU A 131 2.68 -1.59 18.56
CA LEU A 131 3.73 -2.60 18.57
C LEU A 131 4.92 -2.22 19.44
N ASP A 132 5.28 -3.12 20.34
CA ASP A 132 6.58 -3.17 21.00
C ASP A 132 7.42 -4.29 20.39
N LYS A 133 8.73 -4.28 20.69
CA LYS A 133 9.65 -5.34 20.26
C LYS A 133 9.17 -6.71 20.72
N GLY A 134 9.00 -7.63 19.79
CA GLY A 134 8.60 -9.01 20.03
C GLY A 134 7.09 -9.26 19.99
N ASP A 135 6.26 -8.22 19.83
CA ASP A 135 4.84 -8.40 19.64
C ASP A 135 4.51 -9.12 18.32
N GLY A 136 3.50 -9.99 18.35
CA GLY A 136 3.06 -10.70 17.15
C GLY A 136 2.27 -9.79 16.20
N VAL A 137 2.59 -9.87 14.92
CA VAL A 137 1.80 -9.28 13.81
C VAL A 137 1.50 -10.38 12.80
N ILE A 138 0.23 -10.63 12.54
CA ILE A 138 -0.21 -11.55 11.49
C ILE A 138 -0.26 -10.79 10.17
N VAL A 139 0.33 -11.37 9.11
CA VAL A 139 0.34 -10.85 7.75
C VAL A 139 0.06 -11.95 6.76
N GLU A 140 -0.45 -11.59 5.58
CA GLU A 140 -0.59 -12.50 4.45
C GLU A 140 0.79 -12.99 3.95
N LYS A 141 0.82 -14.13 3.29
CA LYS A 141 2.00 -14.71 2.64
C LYS A 141 1.70 -15.00 1.17
N PRO A 142 2.16 -14.15 0.24
CA PRO A 142 2.91 -12.90 0.40
C PRO A 142 2.04 -11.72 0.87
N THR A 143 2.67 -10.61 1.30
CA THR A 143 2.00 -9.37 1.70
C THR A 143 2.68 -8.12 1.17
N TYR A 144 2.10 -6.94 1.44
CA TYR A 144 2.64 -5.66 0.99
C TYR A 144 3.97 -5.32 1.68
N LEU A 145 5.03 -5.28 0.88
CA LEU A 145 6.39 -5.05 1.40
C LEU A 145 6.55 -3.77 2.22
N ALA A 146 5.79 -2.70 1.91
CA ALA A 146 5.91 -1.47 2.67
C ALA A 146 5.20 -1.54 4.04
N ALA A 147 4.25 -2.46 4.22
CA ALA A 147 3.72 -2.79 5.54
C ALA A 147 4.76 -3.55 6.36
N ILE A 148 5.43 -4.55 5.78
CA ILE A 148 6.56 -5.24 6.43
C ILE A 148 7.61 -4.21 6.87
N GLN A 149 8.02 -3.28 6.00
CA GLN A 149 9.01 -2.25 6.31
C GLN A 149 8.55 -1.30 7.42
N ALA A 150 7.29 -0.84 7.37
CA ALA A 150 6.77 0.09 8.37
C ALA A 150 6.72 -0.57 9.77
N PHE A 151 6.25 -1.81 9.85
CA PHE A 151 6.15 -2.54 11.12
C PHE A 151 7.50 -3.02 11.63
N ALA A 152 8.45 -3.39 10.74
CA ALA A 152 9.78 -3.84 11.11
C ALA A 152 10.56 -2.83 11.97
N LEU A 153 10.26 -1.53 11.87
CA LEU A 153 10.81 -0.49 12.72
C LEU A 153 10.55 -0.74 14.21
N GLN A 154 9.46 -1.42 14.56
CA GLN A 154 9.10 -1.79 15.92
C GLN A 154 9.64 -3.17 16.34
N GLN A 155 10.33 -3.89 15.42
CA GLN A 155 10.90 -5.21 15.66
C GLN A 155 9.86 -6.27 16.13
N PRO A 156 8.69 -6.37 15.48
CA PRO A 156 7.69 -7.37 15.84
C PRO A 156 8.12 -8.77 15.39
N VAL A 157 7.36 -9.77 15.79
CA VAL A 157 7.41 -11.12 15.26
C VAL A 157 6.32 -11.27 14.20
N PHE A 158 6.72 -11.32 12.94
CA PHE A 158 5.78 -11.59 11.85
C PHE A 158 5.32 -13.04 11.86
N ARG A 159 4.00 -13.24 11.74
CA ARG A 159 3.34 -14.54 11.60
C ARG A 159 2.66 -14.54 10.24
N GLU A 160 3.30 -15.18 9.28
CA GLU A 160 2.78 -15.29 7.93
C GLU A 160 1.68 -16.35 7.87
N VAL A 161 0.60 -16.03 7.15
CA VAL A 161 -0.52 -16.94 6.86
C VAL A 161 -0.66 -17.03 5.35
N GLU A 162 -0.66 -18.24 4.81
CA GLU A 162 -0.73 -18.49 3.38
C GLU A 162 -1.98 -17.86 2.76
N LEU A 163 -1.78 -17.18 1.63
CA LEU A 163 -2.83 -16.63 0.80
C LEU A 163 -3.13 -17.60 -0.35
N THR A 164 -4.31 -18.19 -0.31
CA THR A 164 -4.85 -19.08 -1.36
C THR A 164 -5.66 -18.27 -2.39
N GLU A 165 -6.11 -18.89 -3.46
CA GLU A 165 -7.02 -18.27 -4.44
C GLU A 165 -8.35 -17.79 -3.84
N GLU A 166 -8.78 -18.36 -2.72
CA GLU A 166 -10.02 -17.98 -2.03
C GLU A 166 -9.82 -16.89 -0.96
N GLY A 167 -8.60 -16.70 -0.49
CA GLY A 167 -8.21 -15.80 0.62
C GLY A 167 -7.28 -16.51 1.59
N LEU A 168 -7.32 -16.15 2.88
CA LEU A 168 -6.43 -16.73 3.89
C LEU A 168 -6.70 -18.20 4.14
N ASN A 169 -5.62 -18.97 4.36
CA ASN A 169 -5.68 -20.31 4.92
C ASN A 169 -6.16 -20.24 6.39
N ILE A 170 -7.35 -20.77 6.66
CA ILE A 170 -8.02 -20.62 7.97
C ILE A 170 -7.32 -21.42 9.08
N ASP A 171 -6.74 -22.59 8.76
CA ASP A 171 -6.04 -23.41 9.75
C ASP A 171 -4.75 -22.72 10.19
N GLU A 172 -3.99 -22.15 9.26
CA GLU A 172 -2.79 -21.35 9.57
C GLU A 172 -3.15 -20.05 10.31
N LEU A 173 -4.27 -19.40 9.94
CA LEU A 173 -4.76 -18.23 10.67
C LEU A 173 -5.05 -18.56 12.13
N ASN A 174 -5.76 -19.65 12.39
CA ASN A 174 -6.04 -20.07 13.75
C ASN A 174 -4.75 -20.39 14.54
N ALA A 175 -3.79 -21.07 13.94
CA ALA A 175 -2.51 -21.36 14.56
C ALA A 175 -1.71 -20.06 14.88
N ALA A 176 -1.73 -19.08 13.97
CA ALA A 176 -1.10 -17.77 14.18
C ALA A 176 -1.78 -16.98 15.30
N LEU A 177 -3.12 -17.02 15.38
CA LEU A 177 -3.90 -16.40 16.46
C LEU A 177 -3.61 -17.05 17.82
N ASP A 178 -3.51 -18.37 17.88
CA ASP A 178 -3.20 -19.11 19.11
C ASP A 178 -1.76 -18.86 19.59
N ALA A 179 -0.85 -18.59 18.67
CA ALA A 179 0.52 -18.16 19.00
C ALA A 179 0.61 -16.71 19.54
N GLY A 180 -0.51 -15.96 19.50
CA GLY A 180 -0.65 -14.60 20.02
C GLY A 180 -0.19 -13.52 19.04
N ALA A 181 -1.06 -12.55 18.78
CA ALA A 181 -0.76 -11.36 17.98
C ALA A 181 -1.56 -10.16 18.48
N LYS A 182 -0.98 -8.96 18.39
CA LYS A 182 -1.68 -7.71 18.68
C LYS A 182 -2.47 -7.17 17.49
N MET A 183 -2.00 -7.49 16.28
CA MET A 183 -2.57 -6.94 15.04
C MET A 183 -2.51 -7.97 13.93
N ILE A 184 -3.54 -7.96 13.08
CA ILE A 184 -3.52 -8.60 11.76
C ILE A 184 -3.68 -7.55 10.67
N TYR A 185 -2.85 -7.61 9.62
CA TYR A 185 -2.88 -6.72 8.47
C TYR A 185 -3.25 -7.51 7.21
N LEU A 186 -4.29 -7.06 6.51
CA LEU A 186 -4.91 -7.73 5.37
C LEU A 186 -5.16 -6.77 4.21
N ILE A 187 -5.07 -7.28 2.97
CA ILE A 187 -5.50 -6.59 1.75
C ILE A 187 -6.54 -7.46 1.02
N PRO A 188 -7.79 -7.50 1.47
CA PRO A 188 -8.77 -8.46 0.95
C PRO A 188 -9.27 -8.18 -0.47
N ASN A 189 -9.00 -7.00 -1.03
CA ASN A 189 -9.38 -6.58 -2.38
C ASN A 189 -8.16 -6.38 -3.26
N PHE A 190 -8.03 -7.18 -4.33
CA PHE A 190 -6.96 -7.02 -5.33
C PHE A 190 -5.58 -6.88 -4.68
N GLN A 191 -5.27 -7.82 -3.82
CA GLN A 191 -4.13 -7.86 -2.92
C GLN A 191 -2.81 -7.46 -3.61
N ASN A 192 -2.02 -6.66 -2.95
CA ASN A 192 -0.66 -6.37 -3.38
C ASN A 192 0.32 -7.28 -2.61
N PRO A 193 0.97 -8.26 -3.26
CA PRO A 193 1.32 -8.26 -4.69
C PRO A 193 0.43 -9.12 -5.62
N THR A 194 -0.45 -9.98 -5.12
CA THR A 194 -1.02 -11.11 -5.87
C THR A 194 -2.14 -10.76 -6.85
N GLY A 195 -2.83 -9.63 -6.64
CA GLY A 195 -4.05 -9.29 -7.37
C GLY A 195 -5.29 -10.10 -6.95
N LEU A 196 -5.15 -11.03 -6.00
CA LEU A 196 -6.23 -11.86 -5.50
C LEU A 196 -7.26 -11.05 -4.69
N THR A 197 -8.48 -11.55 -4.66
CA THR A 197 -9.56 -11.00 -3.83
C THR A 197 -10.15 -12.13 -3.00
N TYR A 198 -10.28 -11.91 -1.69
CA TYR A 198 -10.91 -12.87 -0.80
C TYR A 198 -12.37 -13.08 -1.20
N THR A 199 -12.79 -14.33 -1.29
CA THR A 199 -14.19 -14.69 -1.53
C THR A 199 -15.08 -14.28 -0.35
N ALA A 200 -16.38 -14.11 -0.59
CA ALA A 200 -17.34 -13.80 0.48
C ALA A 200 -17.29 -14.87 1.60
N GLU A 201 -17.19 -16.15 1.23
CA GLU A 201 -17.09 -17.26 2.19
C GLU A 201 -15.81 -17.18 3.03
N ASN A 202 -14.65 -16.89 2.42
CA ASN A 202 -13.39 -16.76 3.15
C ASN A 202 -13.44 -15.58 4.12
N ARG A 203 -14.00 -14.41 3.70
CA ARG A 203 -14.20 -13.25 4.59
C ARG A 203 -15.01 -13.59 5.83
N GLU A 204 -16.11 -14.38 5.69
CA GLU A 204 -16.90 -14.83 6.84
C GLU A 204 -16.10 -15.75 7.76
N LYS A 205 -15.33 -16.70 7.21
CA LYS A 205 -14.47 -17.60 7.99
C LYS A 205 -13.40 -16.81 8.76
N VAL A 206 -12.74 -15.84 8.11
CA VAL A 206 -11.75 -14.96 8.73
C VAL A 206 -12.40 -14.13 9.84
N ARG A 207 -13.57 -13.52 9.58
CA ARG A 207 -14.31 -12.76 10.60
C ARG A 207 -14.68 -13.61 11.80
N ALA A 208 -15.16 -14.83 11.58
CA ALA A 208 -15.51 -15.76 12.66
C ALA A 208 -14.29 -16.15 13.50
N ALA A 209 -13.13 -16.38 12.89
CA ALA A 209 -11.88 -16.67 13.60
C ALA A 209 -11.42 -15.48 14.46
N LEU A 210 -11.67 -14.24 14.03
CA LEU A 210 -11.25 -13.01 14.71
C LEU A 210 -12.25 -12.55 15.80
N ALA A 211 -13.53 -12.90 15.69
CA ALA A 211 -14.60 -12.35 16.52
C ALA A 211 -14.43 -12.55 18.04
N SER A 212 -13.74 -13.59 18.46
CA SER A 212 -13.46 -13.89 19.88
C SER A 212 -12.06 -13.49 20.34
N ARG A 213 -11.30 -12.79 19.48
CA ARG A 213 -9.90 -12.43 19.75
C ARG A 213 -9.77 -10.95 20.08
N ASN A 214 -8.93 -10.63 21.04
CA ASN A 214 -8.55 -9.25 21.35
C ASN A 214 -7.37 -8.85 20.45
N ILE A 215 -7.68 -8.48 19.18
CA ILE A 215 -6.70 -8.18 18.14
C ILE A 215 -7.21 -7.01 17.28
N VAL A 216 -6.32 -6.11 16.90
CA VAL A 216 -6.67 -5.05 15.93
C VAL A 216 -6.66 -5.64 14.52
N VAL A 217 -7.76 -5.46 13.80
CA VAL A 217 -7.94 -5.97 12.44
C VAL A 217 -7.82 -4.81 11.45
N VAL A 218 -6.73 -4.78 10.70
CA VAL A 218 -6.42 -3.73 9.73
C VAL A 218 -6.69 -4.25 8.32
N GLU A 219 -7.67 -3.63 7.65
CA GLU A 219 -7.96 -3.87 6.23
C GLU A 219 -7.47 -2.69 5.39
N ASP A 220 -6.43 -2.93 4.58
CA ASP A 220 -5.88 -1.96 3.64
C ASP A 220 -6.61 -2.07 2.31
N ASP A 221 -7.40 -1.06 1.95
CA ASP A 221 -8.25 -1.07 0.76
C ASP A 221 -7.99 0.11 -0.21
N PRO A 222 -6.78 0.25 -0.75
CA PRO A 222 -6.50 1.29 -1.74
C PRO A 222 -7.06 0.95 -3.14
N TYR A 223 -7.53 -0.29 -3.37
CA TYR A 223 -7.90 -0.82 -4.68
C TYR A 223 -9.38 -1.20 -4.81
N GLY A 224 -10.15 -1.28 -3.74
CA GLY A 224 -11.53 -1.79 -3.77
C GLY A 224 -12.46 -1.03 -4.72
N GLU A 225 -12.19 0.24 -4.97
CA GLU A 225 -12.91 1.05 -5.96
C GLU A 225 -12.45 0.81 -7.41
N LEU A 226 -11.37 0.06 -7.63
CA LEU A 226 -10.84 -0.28 -8.95
C LEU A 226 -11.32 -1.64 -9.47
N ARG A 227 -12.43 -2.15 -8.94
CA ARG A 227 -13.05 -3.40 -9.39
C ARG A 227 -13.65 -3.22 -10.79
N PHE A 228 -13.23 -4.04 -11.74
CA PHE A 228 -13.75 -4.05 -13.10
C PHE A 228 -14.53 -5.33 -13.46
N GLU A 229 -14.51 -6.36 -12.60
CA GLU A 229 -15.31 -7.59 -12.72
C GLU A 229 -15.91 -7.98 -11.36
N GLY A 230 -17.15 -8.51 -11.36
CA GLY A 230 -17.88 -8.93 -10.16
C GLY A 230 -18.43 -7.74 -9.34
N GLU A 231 -18.85 -8.03 -8.11
CA GLU A 231 -19.49 -7.09 -7.19
C GLU A 231 -18.58 -6.77 -5.99
N SER A 232 -18.78 -5.59 -5.38
CA SER A 232 -18.07 -5.21 -4.16
C SER A 232 -18.47 -6.11 -3.00
N LEU A 233 -17.50 -6.50 -2.19
CA LEU A 233 -17.68 -7.35 -1.02
C LEU A 233 -17.54 -6.53 0.28
N PRO A 234 -18.28 -6.88 1.35
CA PRO A 234 -18.18 -6.19 2.63
C PRO A 234 -16.82 -6.40 3.27
N TYR A 235 -16.42 -5.47 4.13
CA TYR A 235 -15.20 -5.59 4.94
C TYR A 235 -15.30 -6.75 5.95
N ILE A 236 -14.15 -7.31 6.32
CA ILE A 236 -14.03 -8.38 7.32
C ILE A 236 -14.22 -7.79 8.73
N GLY A 237 -13.45 -6.77 9.06
CA GLY A 237 -13.49 -6.06 10.34
C GLY A 237 -14.42 -4.87 10.29
N GLY A 238 -13.96 -3.77 9.70
CA GLY A 238 -14.73 -2.54 9.56
C GLY A 238 -15.54 -2.20 10.81
N THR A 239 -16.86 -2.08 10.67
CA THR A 239 -17.80 -1.92 11.80
C THR A 239 -18.25 -3.24 12.43
N ALA A 240 -17.88 -4.39 11.86
CA ALA A 240 -18.32 -5.71 12.32
C ALA A 240 -17.50 -6.25 13.50
N LEU A 241 -16.30 -5.74 13.72
CA LEU A 241 -15.40 -6.13 14.82
C LEU A 241 -15.04 -4.92 15.70
N PRO A 242 -14.90 -5.11 17.03
CA PRO A 242 -14.65 -4.00 17.97
C PRO A 242 -13.41 -3.16 17.64
N HIS A 243 -12.34 -3.79 17.18
CA HIS A 243 -11.06 -3.16 16.84
C HIS A 243 -10.79 -3.22 15.33
N GLY A 244 -11.85 -3.07 14.52
CA GLY A 244 -11.75 -3.00 13.06
C GLY A 244 -11.23 -1.64 12.61
N VAL A 245 -10.21 -1.65 11.76
CA VAL A 245 -9.64 -0.48 11.08
C VAL A 245 -9.71 -0.72 9.59
N VAL A 246 -10.35 0.19 8.86
CA VAL A 246 -10.31 0.22 7.39
C VAL A 246 -9.45 1.39 6.98
N MET A 247 -8.45 1.16 6.13
CA MET A 247 -7.62 2.24 5.60
C MET A 247 -7.78 2.35 4.09
N GLY A 248 -7.73 3.58 3.61
CA GLY A 248 -7.92 3.89 2.20
C GLY A 248 -7.01 5.01 1.71
N SER A 249 -7.06 5.26 0.41
CA SER A 249 -6.20 6.26 -0.21
C SER A 249 -6.82 6.84 -1.47
N PHE A 250 -6.67 8.15 -1.66
CA PHE A 250 -6.99 8.82 -2.93
C PHE A 250 -5.89 8.66 -4.00
N SER A 251 -4.78 7.98 -3.66
CA SER A 251 -3.65 7.80 -4.58
C SER A 251 -3.99 7.02 -5.84
N LYS A 252 -5.01 6.15 -5.79
CA LYS A 252 -5.40 5.29 -6.91
C LYS A 252 -6.69 5.72 -7.59
N THR A 253 -7.47 6.57 -6.93
CA THR A 253 -8.78 7.05 -7.39
C THR A 253 -8.78 8.50 -7.85
N VAL A 254 -7.84 9.33 -7.36
CA VAL A 254 -7.71 10.74 -7.75
C VAL A 254 -6.30 11.05 -8.24
N THR A 255 -5.31 11.09 -7.32
CA THR A 255 -3.90 11.31 -7.66
C THR A 255 -2.96 10.93 -6.52
N PRO A 256 -1.83 10.27 -6.81
CA PRO A 256 -0.86 9.90 -5.78
C PRO A 256 -0.04 11.09 -5.28
N GLY A 257 0.11 12.16 -6.07
CA GLY A 257 0.98 13.30 -5.79
C GLY A 257 0.56 14.12 -4.56
N PHE A 258 -0.72 14.15 -4.23
CA PHE A 258 -1.22 14.87 -3.05
C PHE A 258 -0.93 14.17 -1.72
N ARG A 259 -0.51 12.91 -1.76
CA ARG A 259 -0.23 12.14 -0.55
C ARG A 259 -1.40 12.14 0.43
N MET A 260 -2.60 11.81 -0.07
CA MET A 260 -3.83 11.81 0.72
C MET A 260 -4.30 10.38 0.95
N GLY A 261 -4.36 10.00 2.23
CA GLY A 261 -4.93 8.75 2.71
C GLY A 261 -5.78 8.99 3.95
N TYR A 262 -6.36 7.93 4.47
CA TYR A 262 -7.22 8.00 5.65
C TYR A 262 -7.37 6.61 6.28
N LEU A 263 -7.84 6.59 7.51
CA LEU A 263 -8.39 5.41 8.15
C LEU A 263 -9.77 5.71 8.76
N LEU A 264 -10.56 4.65 8.93
CA LEU A 264 -11.85 4.66 9.64
C LEU A 264 -11.83 3.57 10.72
N THR A 265 -12.33 3.91 11.91
CA THR A 265 -12.52 2.94 12.99
C THR A 265 -13.59 3.43 13.97
N LYS A 266 -14.38 2.49 14.53
CA LYS A 266 -15.30 2.77 15.64
C LYS A 266 -14.60 2.68 17.01
N ASP A 267 -13.33 2.23 17.06
CA ASP A 267 -12.53 2.23 18.26
C ASP A 267 -11.95 3.63 18.55
N HIS A 268 -12.70 4.45 19.27
CA HIS A 268 -12.32 5.83 19.58
C HIS A 268 -11.11 5.92 20.52
N ASP A 269 -10.79 4.88 21.30
CA ASP A 269 -9.59 4.84 22.13
C ASP A 269 -8.35 4.66 21.26
N LEU A 270 -8.41 3.74 20.30
CA LEU A 270 -7.37 3.56 19.27
C LEU A 270 -7.23 4.83 18.42
N LEU A 271 -8.34 5.41 17.97
CA LEU A 271 -8.32 6.61 17.15
C LEU A 271 -7.66 7.81 17.87
N ARG A 272 -7.93 7.99 19.19
CA ARG A 272 -7.25 9.02 20.00
C ARG A 272 -5.73 8.77 20.09
N ALA A 273 -5.32 7.54 20.30
CA ALA A 273 -3.90 7.18 20.36
C ALA A 273 -3.21 7.45 19.01
N LEU A 274 -3.84 7.07 17.90
CA LEU A 274 -3.33 7.35 16.55
C LEU A 274 -3.25 8.85 16.25
N ASN A 275 -4.26 9.64 16.67
CA ASN A 275 -4.25 11.08 16.52
C ASN A 275 -3.12 11.73 17.32
N THR A 276 -2.88 11.29 18.57
CA THR A 276 -1.76 11.76 19.39
C THR A 276 -0.41 11.45 18.73
N ALA A 277 -0.24 10.23 18.21
CA ALA A 277 0.99 9.85 17.50
C ALA A 277 1.18 10.66 16.21
N LYS A 278 0.09 10.95 15.49
CA LYS A 278 0.12 11.80 14.29
C LYS A 278 0.47 13.25 14.61
N GLU A 279 -0.08 13.81 15.69
CA GLU A 279 0.25 15.16 16.14
C GLU A 279 1.76 15.31 16.39
N ALA A 280 2.38 14.30 17.00
CA ALA A 280 3.83 14.27 17.21
C ALA A 280 4.65 14.02 15.93
N ALA A 281 4.07 13.38 14.90
CA ALA A 281 4.77 13.01 13.69
C ALA A 281 4.79 14.12 12.63
N ASP A 282 3.64 14.73 12.32
CA ASP A 282 3.52 15.73 11.24
C ASP A 282 2.54 16.86 11.55
N LEU A 283 2.01 16.93 12.76
CA LEU A 283 0.99 17.84 13.22
C LEU A 283 -0.35 17.67 12.49
N HIS A 284 -0.37 17.79 11.18
CA HIS A 284 -1.52 17.50 10.31
C HIS A 284 -1.08 17.25 8.86
N THR A 285 -1.88 16.53 8.12
CA THR A 285 -1.71 16.36 6.66
C THR A 285 -1.91 17.68 5.94
N ASN A 286 -1.24 17.88 4.80
CA ASN A 286 -1.29 19.11 4.00
C ASN A 286 -2.73 19.60 3.79
N VAL A 287 -3.09 20.75 4.39
CA VAL A 287 -4.44 21.27 4.41
C VAL A 287 -4.91 21.76 3.03
N PHE A 288 -4.03 22.38 2.25
CA PHE A 288 -4.36 22.80 0.89
C PHE A 288 -4.76 21.63 0.01
N ALA A 289 -4.02 20.53 0.08
CA ALA A 289 -4.35 19.30 -0.65
C ALA A 289 -5.68 18.71 -0.19
N GLN A 290 -6.00 18.74 1.12
CA GLN A 290 -7.29 18.31 1.65
C GLN A 290 -8.45 19.12 1.07
N PHE A 291 -8.34 20.45 1.04
CA PHE A 291 -9.36 21.33 0.44
C PHE A 291 -9.51 21.08 -1.06
N VAL A 292 -8.41 20.91 -1.79
CA VAL A 292 -8.46 20.64 -3.24
C VAL A 292 -9.15 19.29 -3.53
N VAL A 293 -8.82 18.23 -2.77
CA VAL A 293 -9.49 16.94 -2.92
C VAL A 293 -10.97 17.05 -2.57
N LEU A 294 -11.32 17.72 -1.46
CA LEU A 294 -12.71 17.94 -1.06
C LEU A 294 -13.49 18.71 -2.12
N ASP A 295 -12.93 19.80 -2.66
CA ASP A 295 -13.57 20.58 -3.71
C ASP A 295 -13.77 19.75 -4.99
N TYR A 296 -12.75 18.97 -5.39
CA TYR A 296 -12.88 18.05 -6.50
C TYR A 296 -14.04 17.05 -6.30
N LEU A 297 -14.12 16.43 -5.13
CA LEU A 297 -15.14 15.43 -4.79
C LEU A 297 -16.55 16.02 -4.70
N ARG A 298 -16.70 17.31 -4.38
CA ARG A 298 -17.99 18.00 -4.32
C ARG A 298 -18.50 18.48 -5.68
N HIS A 299 -17.60 18.81 -6.60
CA HIS A 299 -17.96 19.40 -7.88
C HIS A 299 -17.87 18.42 -9.06
N ASN A 300 -17.39 17.18 -8.81
CA ASN A 300 -17.27 16.16 -9.85
C ASN A 300 -17.84 14.83 -9.35
N ASP A 301 -18.34 14.03 -10.27
CA ASP A 301 -18.80 12.68 -9.98
C ASP A 301 -17.59 11.72 -9.97
N LEU A 302 -17.22 11.27 -8.76
CA LEU A 302 -16.12 10.31 -8.59
C LEU A 302 -16.47 8.96 -9.23
N ASP A 303 -17.73 8.52 -9.20
CA ASP A 303 -18.12 7.23 -9.77
C ASP A 303 -18.02 7.24 -11.29
N GLU A 304 -18.40 8.35 -11.96
CA GLU A 304 -18.16 8.52 -13.41
C GLU A 304 -16.67 8.49 -13.74
N HIS A 305 -15.85 9.13 -12.93
CA HIS A 305 -14.39 9.09 -13.09
C HIS A 305 -13.84 7.66 -12.92
N LEU A 306 -14.29 6.93 -11.91
CA LEU A 306 -13.89 5.55 -11.65
C LEU A 306 -14.31 4.58 -12.76
N VAL A 307 -15.44 4.81 -13.42
CA VAL A 307 -15.85 4.01 -14.61
C VAL A 307 -14.77 4.07 -15.70
N LYS A 308 -14.21 5.25 -15.96
CA LYS A 308 -13.15 5.44 -16.97
C LYS A 308 -11.86 4.71 -16.57
N ILE A 309 -11.48 4.79 -15.31
CA ILE A 309 -10.29 4.08 -14.78
C ILE A 309 -10.48 2.57 -14.87
N ARG A 310 -11.63 2.05 -14.46
CA ARG A 310 -11.96 0.62 -14.48
C ARG A 310 -11.92 0.04 -15.88
N GLU A 311 -12.42 0.78 -16.88
CA GLU A 311 -12.39 0.33 -18.30
C GLU A 311 -10.98 0.31 -18.86
N LEU A 312 -10.18 1.35 -18.57
CA LEU A 312 -8.77 1.40 -18.92
C LEU A 312 -8.01 0.19 -18.32
N TYR A 313 -8.18 -0.05 -17.04
CA TYR A 313 -7.46 -1.13 -16.32
C TYR A 313 -7.96 -2.52 -16.71
N ARG A 314 -9.25 -2.69 -17.01
CA ARG A 314 -9.77 -3.94 -17.58
C ARG A 314 -9.08 -4.28 -18.91
N THR A 315 -8.96 -3.30 -19.80
CA THR A 315 -8.31 -3.48 -21.12
C THR A 315 -6.83 -3.86 -20.94
N GLN A 316 -6.12 -3.18 -20.07
CA GLN A 316 -4.71 -3.45 -19.80
C GLN A 316 -4.49 -4.80 -19.11
N ALA A 317 -5.33 -5.16 -18.12
CA ALA A 317 -5.27 -6.47 -17.45
C ALA A 317 -5.48 -7.62 -18.46
N ARG A 318 -6.47 -7.49 -19.35
CA ARG A 318 -6.71 -8.48 -20.41
C ARG A 318 -5.53 -8.58 -21.36
N ALA A 319 -4.99 -7.44 -21.84
CA ALA A 319 -3.82 -7.45 -22.72
C ALA A 319 -2.64 -8.18 -22.07
N MET A 320 -2.41 -7.98 -20.77
CA MET A 320 -1.32 -8.66 -20.04
C MET A 320 -1.60 -10.16 -19.87
N THR A 321 -2.79 -10.55 -19.42
CA THR A 321 -3.13 -11.97 -19.23
C THR A 321 -3.15 -12.76 -20.51
N ASP A 322 -3.64 -12.17 -21.63
CA ASP A 322 -3.65 -12.81 -22.95
C ASP A 322 -2.22 -12.98 -23.47
N ALA A 323 -1.37 -11.95 -23.34
CA ALA A 323 0.03 -12.03 -23.73
C ALA A 323 0.82 -13.07 -22.90
N MET A 324 0.57 -13.15 -21.57
CA MET A 324 1.19 -14.17 -20.72
C MET A 324 0.76 -15.58 -21.12
N ALA A 325 -0.53 -15.78 -21.44
CA ALA A 325 -1.03 -17.08 -21.91
C ALA A 325 -0.41 -17.50 -23.26
N GLU A 326 -0.02 -16.53 -24.09
CA GLU A 326 0.58 -16.79 -25.41
C GLU A 326 2.12 -17.01 -25.33
N PHE A 327 2.82 -16.21 -24.53
CA PHE A 327 4.28 -16.14 -24.58
C PHE A 327 5.00 -16.78 -23.37
N PHE A 328 4.33 -16.97 -22.24
CA PHE A 328 4.97 -17.63 -21.11
C PHE A 328 5.01 -19.16 -21.31
N PRO A 329 6.07 -19.82 -20.86
CA PRO A 329 6.11 -21.28 -20.80
C PRO A 329 4.91 -21.86 -20.01
N ALA A 330 4.45 -23.05 -20.41
CA ALA A 330 3.26 -23.68 -19.84
C ALA A 330 3.41 -24.01 -18.33
N GLU A 331 4.64 -24.09 -17.84
CA GLU A 331 4.98 -24.35 -16.45
C GLU A 331 4.78 -23.12 -15.54
N VAL A 332 4.61 -21.93 -16.12
CA VAL A 332 4.39 -20.69 -15.37
C VAL A 332 2.90 -20.50 -15.10
N SER A 333 2.53 -20.41 -13.84
CA SER A 333 1.16 -20.03 -13.45
C SER A 333 1.08 -18.55 -13.09
N PHE A 334 -0.10 -17.95 -13.25
CA PHE A 334 -0.32 -16.55 -12.88
C PHE A 334 -1.78 -16.28 -12.49
N THR A 335 -1.96 -15.29 -11.61
CA THR A 335 -3.28 -14.85 -11.15
C THR A 335 -4.04 -14.07 -12.25
N LYS A 336 -5.38 -14.10 -12.20
CA LYS A 336 -6.26 -13.34 -13.08
C LYS A 336 -7.05 -12.33 -12.25
N PRO A 337 -6.62 -11.06 -12.21
CA PRO A 337 -7.24 -10.06 -11.33
C PRO A 337 -8.62 -9.63 -11.85
N GLN A 338 -9.54 -9.37 -10.92
CA GLN A 338 -10.87 -8.81 -11.18
C GLN A 338 -10.92 -7.28 -10.95
N GLY A 339 -9.78 -6.70 -10.63
CA GLY A 339 -9.61 -5.29 -10.28
C GLY A 339 -8.16 -4.98 -9.88
N GLY A 340 -7.94 -3.83 -9.28
CA GLY A 340 -6.63 -3.43 -8.80
C GLY A 340 -5.65 -3.08 -9.91
N MET A 341 -4.38 -3.42 -9.69
CA MET A 341 -3.26 -2.96 -10.52
C MET A 341 -2.22 -4.05 -10.82
N PHE A 342 -2.31 -5.20 -10.16
CA PHE A 342 -1.26 -6.21 -10.17
C PHE A 342 -1.77 -7.58 -10.54
N LEU A 343 -0.85 -8.40 -11.03
CA LEU A 343 -0.95 -9.84 -11.08
C LEU A 343 0.36 -10.48 -10.62
N TRP A 344 0.28 -11.74 -10.26
CA TRP A 344 1.35 -12.51 -9.68
C TRP A 344 1.66 -13.71 -10.54
N ALA A 345 2.91 -13.88 -10.91
CA ALA A 345 3.35 -15.06 -11.64
C ALA A 345 4.24 -15.94 -10.75
N THR A 346 4.04 -17.24 -10.85
CA THR A 346 4.82 -18.27 -10.18
C THR A 346 5.53 -19.11 -11.22
N LEU A 347 6.84 -19.14 -11.15
CA LEU A 347 7.73 -19.93 -11.99
C LEU A 347 7.97 -21.32 -11.36
N PRO A 348 8.43 -22.31 -12.13
CA PRO A 348 8.86 -23.59 -11.59
C PRO A 348 9.89 -23.46 -10.47
N GLU A 349 9.84 -24.42 -9.55
CA GLU A 349 10.84 -24.54 -8.48
C GLU A 349 12.28 -24.60 -9.06
N GLY A 350 13.19 -23.89 -8.39
CA GLY A 350 14.59 -23.81 -8.81
C GLY A 350 14.93 -22.55 -9.62
N LEU A 351 13.96 -21.83 -10.16
CA LEU A 351 14.19 -20.52 -10.77
C LEU A 351 14.12 -19.42 -9.71
N ASN A 352 15.18 -18.61 -9.64
CA ASN A 352 15.22 -17.44 -8.76
C ASN A 352 14.92 -16.17 -9.56
N THR A 353 13.84 -15.48 -9.23
CA THR A 353 13.44 -14.24 -9.92
C THR A 353 14.36 -13.06 -9.65
N MET A 354 15.14 -13.11 -8.56
CA MET A 354 16.22 -12.14 -8.31
C MET A 354 17.35 -12.28 -9.32
N ASP A 355 17.72 -13.52 -9.70
CA ASP A 355 18.73 -13.81 -10.72
C ASP A 355 18.19 -13.57 -12.15
N LEU A 356 16.86 -13.68 -12.32
CA LEU A 356 16.19 -13.42 -13.59
C LEU A 356 16.06 -11.93 -13.91
N PHE A 357 15.93 -11.09 -12.88
CA PHE A 357 15.69 -9.65 -13.03
C PHE A 357 16.76 -8.91 -13.86
N PRO A 358 18.09 -9.09 -13.64
CA PRO A 358 19.11 -8.48 -14.49
C PRO A 358 18.99 -8.90 -15.96
N LYS A 359 18.67 -10.17 -16.23
CA LYS A 359 18.50 -10.70 -17.60
C LYS A 359 17.27 -10.09 -18.30
N ALA A 360 16.22 -9.82 -17.54
CA ALA A 360 15.04 -9.11 -18.04
C ALA A 360 15.37 -7.65 -18.38
N LEU A 361 16.18 -6.97 -17.55
CA LEU A 361 16.64 -5.60 -17.83
C LEU A 361 17.50 -5.52 -19.10
N GLU A 362 18.36 -6.50 -19.38
CA GLU A 362 19.12 -6.61 -20.65
C GLU A 362 18.21 -6.72 -21.88
N ARG A 363 16.95 -7.13 -21.68
CA ARG A 363 15.90 -7.21 -22.70
C ARG A 363 14.89 -6.05 -22.61
N ASN A 364 15.26 -4.96 -21.91
CA ASN A 364 14.45 -3.77 -21.72
C ASN A 364 13.05 -4.07 -21.13
N VAL A 365 12.96 -4.99 -20.16
CA VAL A 365 11.73 -5.25 -19.40
C VAL A 365 12.03 -5.38 -17.91
N ALA A 366 11.18 -4.81 -17.08
CA ALA A 366 11.34 -4.83 -15.63
C ALA A 366 10.07 -5.32 -14.91
N PHE A 367 10.26 -6.13 -13.88
CA PHE A 367 9.22 -6.64 -12.97
C PHE A 367 9.69 -6.49 -11.52
N VAL A 368 8.90 -6.87 -10.52
CA VAL A 368 9.37 -6.96 -9.13
C VAL A 368 9.51 -8.44 -8.75
N PRO A 369 10.74 -8.92 -8.41
CA PRO A 369 10.92 -10.24 -7.80
C PRO A 369 10.06 -10.42 -6.55
N GLY A 370 9.61 -11.64 -6.30
CA GLY A 370 8.64 -11.92 -5.25
C GLY A 370 9.19 -11.94 -3.84
N GLU A 371 10.47 -12.25 -3.66
CA GLU A 371 11.09 -12.43 -2.34
C GLU A 371 10.80 -11.27 -1.35
N PRO A 372 10.87 -9.98 -1.72
CA PRO A 372 10.62 -8.86 -0.80
C PRO A 372 9.19 -8.77 -0.25
N PHE A 373 8.24 -9.52 -0.80
CA PHE A 373 6.85 -9.56 -0.33
C PHE A 373 6.58 -10.61 0.75
N TYR A 374 7.62 -11.26 1.22
CA TYR A 374 7.57 -12.23 2.31
C TYR A 374 8.33 -11.67 3.52
N ALA A 375 7.77 -11.85 4.71
CA ALA A 375 8.44 -11.46 5.96
C ALA A 375 9.56 -12.46 6.34
N GLN A 376 9.48 -13.70 5.83
CA GLN A 376 10.49 -14.73 5.98
C GLN A 376 11.11 -15.06 4.61
N PRO A 377 12.44 -15.28 4.53
CA PRO A 377 13.09 -15.64 3.27
C PRO A 377 12.66 -17.04 2.78
N GLY A 378 12.75 -17.31 1.47
CA GLY A 378 12.59 -18.66 0.92
C GLY A 378 11.65 -18.78 -0.28
N ALA A 379 10.96 -17.73 -0.69
CA ALA A 379 10.04 -17.76 -1.83
C ALA A 379 10.65 -17.04 -3.04
N TYR A 380 11.50 -17.72 -3.79
CA TYR A 380 12.34 -17.11 -4.83
C TYR A 380 11.77 -17.20 -6.25
N SER A 381 10.76 -18.06 -6.49
CA SER A 381 10.24 -18.36 -7.83
C SER A 381 9.03 -17.54 -8.25
N THR A 382 8.75 -16.42 -7.60
CA THR A 382 7.57 -15.61 -7.84
C THR A 382 7.91 -14.18 -8.28
N MET A 383 7.00 -13.51 -8.99
CA MET A 383 7.16 -12.11 -9.39
C MET A 383 5.83 -11.37 -9.45
N ARG A 384 5.87 -10.06 -9.17
CA ARG A 384 4.75 -9.14 -9.36
C ARG A 384 4.89 -8.38 -10.66
N LEU A 385 3.78 -8.28 -11.40
CA LEU A 385 3.64 -7.48 -12.61
C LEU A 385 2.51 -6.45 -12.42
N ASN A 386 2.78 -5.20 -12.78
CA ASN A 386 1.81 -4.12 -12.84
C ASN A 386 1.31 -3.97 -14.28
N PHE A 387 0.00 -4.01 -14.48
CA PHE A 387 -0.60 -3.87 -15.82
C PHE A 387 -1.06 -2.44 -16.14
N THR A 388 -1.03 -1.50 -15.19
CA THR A 388 -1.72 -0.21 -15.33
C THR A 388 -0.91 0.88 -16.02
N ASN A 389 0.40 0.71 -16.20
CA ASN A 389 1.30 1.81 -16.58
C ASN A 389 1.72 1.82 -18.07
N ALA A 390 1.19 0.94 -18.90
CA ALA A 390 1.50 0.87 -20.33
C ALA A 390 0.24 0.59 -21.16
N ASP A 391 0.26 0.93 -22.44
CA ASP A 391 -0.80 0.56 -23.38
C ASP A 391 -0.73 -0.94 -23.76
N ALA A 392 -1.76 -1.43 -24.43
CA ALA A 392 -1.91 -2.85 -24.75
C ALA A 392 -0.76 -3.39 -25.63
N ASP A 393 -0.29 -2.60 -26.59
CA ASP A 393 0.78 -3.01 -27.51
C ASP A 393 2.12 -3.08 -26.79
N THR A 394 2.42 -2.09 -25.95
CA THR A 394 3.60 -2.04 -25.08
C THR A 394 3.58 -3.19 -24.08
N ILE A 395 2.42 -3.51 -23.49
CA ILE A 395 2.26 -4.66 -22.57
C ILE A 395 2.59 -5.95 -23.32
N ARG A 396 2.00 -6.17 -24.52
CA ARG A 396 2.21 -7.39 -25.28
C ARG A 396 3.69 -7.60 -25.63
N ASP A 397 4.34 -6.57 -26.15
CA ASP A 397 5.77 -6.61 -26.51
C ASP A 397 6.66 -6.87 -25.28
N GLY A 398 6.41 -6.19 -24.17
CA GLY A 398 7.17 -6.40 -22.92
C GLY A 398 6.97 -7.81 -22.34
N ILE A 399 5.75 -8.35 -22.38
CA ILE A 399 5.46 -9.72 -21.90
C ILE A 399 6.08 -10.76 -22.83
N GLN A 400 6.10 -10.54 -24.16
CA GLN A 400 6.82 -11.44 -25.07
C GLN A 400 8.30 -11.51 -24.73
N ARG A 401 8.98 -10.37 -24.55
CA ARG A 401 10.40 -10.33 -24.16
C ARG A 401 10.65 -11.00 -22.83
N LEU A 402 9.77 -10.80 -21.85
CA LEU A 402 9.87 -11.47 -20.55
C LEU A 402 9.68 -12.98 -20.68
N GLY A 403 8.73 -13.44 -21.50
CA GLY A 403 8.52 -14.86 -21.82
C GLY A 403 9.77 -15.53 -22.42
N GLU A 404 10.45 -14.85 -23.35
CA GLU A 404 11.72 -15.32 -23.92
C GLU A 404 12.83 -15.46 -22.87
N VAL A 405 12.90 -14.51 -21.91
CA VAL A 405 13.86 -14.57 -20.80
C VAL A 405 13.57 -15.73 -19.85
N ILE A 406 12.29 -15.96 -19.54
CA ILE A 406 11.88 -17.09 -18.70
C ILE A 406 12.19 -18.42 -19.41
N ALA A 407 11.81 -18.55 -20.67
CA ALA A 407 12.05 -19.77 -21.46
C ALA A 407 13.54 -20.11 -21.58
N ALA A 408 14.42 -19.11 -21.68
CA ALA A 408 15.87 -19.31 -21.73
C ALA A 408 16.48 -19.70 -20.38
N ALA A 409 15.74 -19.56 -19.28
CA ALA A 409 16.19 -19.90 -17.93
C ALA A 409 15.65 -21.27 -17.45
N LEU A 410 14.66 -21.85 -18.16
CA LEU A 410 14.17 -23.22 -17.98
C LEU A 410 15.10 -24.23 -18.63
#